data_c3bf048655f14322e71f55347b3a6d80
#
_entry.id   c3bf048655f14322e71f55347b3a6d80
#
_cell.length_a   1.000
_cell.length_b   1.000
_cell.length_c   1.000
_cell.angle_alpha   90.00
_cell.angle_beta   90.00
_cell.angle_gamma   90.00
#
_symmetry.space_group_name_H-M   'P 1'
#
loop_
_entity.id
_entity.type
_entity.pdbx_description
1 polymer ?
#
loop_
_entity_poly.entity_id
_entity_poly.type
_entity_poly.pdbx_seq_one_letter_code
_entity_poly.pdbx_strand_id
1 'polypeptide(L)'
;MKILIKSWLFFLILFVWGCSMNKQITKIDSMQSIDYQLPVEYTTIDKDMKLAYTEMGKGSETLLFIHGLGSYIPSWKKNLESLQKKYHCIAIDLPGYGKSSKGNYSVSMDFFAETILKFCEQKHLDKVVLVGHSMGGQIAMATALKYPQLVKKIVLIAPAGFETFNKGEKQWFRDAMSV
;
A
#
# COMPACT_ATOMS: atom_id res chain seq x y z
N MET A 1 -38.13 6.04 -46.79
CA MET A 1 -37.87 4.77 -46.05
C MET A 1 -36.48 4.16 -46.31
N LYS A 2 -35.75 4.52 -47.36
CA LYS A 2 -34.38 3.99 -47.64
C LYS A 2 -33.21 4.71 -46.90
N ILE A 3 -33.43 5.87 -46.34
CA ILE A 3 -32.39 6.67 -45.67
C ILE A 3 -32.19 6.25 -44.20
N LEU A 4 -33.26 5.80 -43.53
CA LEU A 4 -33.21 5.37 -42.13
C LEU A 4 -32.42 4.07 -41.90
N ILE A 5 -32.43 3.15 -42.87
CA ILE A 5 -31.72 1.85 -42.79
C ILE A 5 -30.22 2.01 -42.86
N LYS A 6 -29.72 3.00 -43.63
CA LYS A 6 -28.27 3.27 -43.71
C LYS A 6 -27.69 3.87 -42.41
N SER A 7 -28.49 4.65 -41.69
CA SER A 7 -28.05 5.25 -40.41
C SER A 7 -27.88 4.20 -39.30
N TRP A 8 -28.77 3.19 -39.27
CA TRP A 8 -28.67 2.11 -38.25
C TRP A 8 -27.52 1.16 -38.50
N LEU A 9 -27.17 0.89 -39.75
CA LEU A 9 -25.97 0.10 -40.08
C LEU A 9 -24.68 0.81 -39.68
N PHE A 10 -24.63 2.14 -39.80
CA PHE A 10 -23.45 2.91 -39.37
C PHE A 10 -23.27 2.91 -37.85
N PHE A 11 -24.35 2.99 -37.09
CA PHE A 11 -24.30 2.86 -35.61
C PHE A 11 -23.93 1.44 -35.17
N LEU A 12 -24.39 0.41 -35.88
CA LEU A 12 -24.01 -0.98 -35.56
C LEU A 12 -22.55 -1.26 -35.83
N ILE A 13 -21.97 -0.68 -36.90
CA ILE A 13 -20.52 -0.82 -37.18
C ILE A 13 -19.66 -0.10 -36.15
N LEU A 14 -20.09 1.07 -35.67
CA LEU A 14 -19.37 1.78 -34.58
C LEU A 14 -19.43 1.03 -33.25
N PHE A 15 -20.57 0.35 -32.98
CA PHE A 15 -20.70 -0.46 -31.75
C PHE A 15 -19.83 -1.74 -31.78
N VAL A 16 -19.72 -2.37 -32.94
CA VAL A 16 -18.85 -3.57 -33.11
C VAL A 16 -17.38 -3.18 -33.09
N TRP A 17 -16.99 -2.01 -33.61
CA TRP A 17 -15.60 -1.53 -33.53
C TRP A 17 -15.20 -1.08 -32.13
N GLY A 18 -16.13 -0.52 -31.34
CA GLY A 18 -15.91 -0.18 -29.94
C GLY A 18 -15.62 -1.40 -29.06
N CYS A 19 -16.24 -2.55 -29.36
CA CYS A 19 -16.00 -3.82 -28.63
C CYS A 19 -14.69 -4.54 -29.05
N SER A 20 -14.07 -4.17 -30.17
CA SER A 20 -12.88 -4.85 -30.69
C SER A 20 -11.55 -4.22 -30.23
N MET A 21 -11.58 -3.13 -29.46
CA MET A 21 -10.41 -2.68 -28.70
C MET A 21 -10.23 -3.54 -27.44
N ASN A 22 -10.02 -4.82 -27.64
CA ASN A 22 -9.53 -5.72 -26.61
C ASN A 22 -8.07 -5.34 -26.35
N LYS A 23 -7.90 -4.28 -25.52
CA LYS A 23 -6.59 -3.96 -24.94
C LYS A 23 -6.19 -5.23 -24.22
N GLN A 24 -5.19 -5.95 -24.73
CA GLN A 24 -4.62 -7.08 -24.03
C GLN A 24 -4.24 -6.57 -22.65
N ILE A 25 -5.05 -6.89 -21.66
CA ILE A 25 -4.68 -6.74 -20.26
C ILE A 25 -3.54 -7.73 -20.11
N THR A 26 -2.31 -7.23 -20.15
CA THR A 26 -1.13 -8.04 -19.85
C THR A 26 -1.37 -8.60 -18.46
N LYS A 27 -1.58 -9.92 -18.39
CA LYS A 27 -1.77 -10.64 -17.14
C LYS A 27 -0.51 -10.39 -16.31
N ILE A 28 -0.65 -9.65 -15.23
CA ILE A 28 0.45 -9.47 -14.27
C ILE A 28 0.55 -10.81 -13.54
N ASP A 29 1.55 -11.60 -13.92
CA ASP A 29 1.72 -12.97 -13.39
C ASP A 29 2.00 -12.98 -11.89
N SER A 30 2.58 -11.91 -11.35
CA SER A 30 2.75 -11.72 -9.91
C SER A 30 3.12 -10.27 -9.57
N MET A 31 2.92 -9.84 -8.33
CA MET A 31 3.40 -8.56 -7.83
C MET A 31 4.93 -8.41 -7.91
N GLN A 32 5.65 -9.53 -7.98
CA GLN A 32 7.11 -9.56 -8.12
C GLN A 32 7.59 -9.00 -9.48
N SER A 33 6.79 -9.17 -10.54
CA SER A 33 7.13 -8.69 -11.90
C SER A 33 6.89 -7.19 -12.10
N ILE A 34 6.20 -6.51 -11.19
CA ILE A 34 5.94 -5.08 -11.31
C ILE A 34 7.22 -4.29 -11.04
N ASP A 35 7.63 -3.47 -12.01
CA ASP A 35 8.71 -2.50 -11.79
C ASP A 35 8.20 -1.34 -10.94
N TYR A 36 8.75 -1.17 -9.74
CA TYR A 36 8.43 -0.05 -8.87
C TYR A 36 9.10 1.27 -9.31
N GLN A 37 10.08 1.17 -10.21
CA GLN A 37 10.94 2.31 -10.57
C GLN A 37 11.56 2.99 -9.32
N LEU A 38 11.86 2.17 -8.33
CA LEU A 38 12.50 2.49 -7.06
C LEU A 38 13.42 1.31 -6.70
N PRO A 39 14.53 1.54 -6.02
CA PRO A 39 15.34 0.45 -5.49
C PRO A 39 14.50 -0.33 -4.47
N VAL A 40 14.39 -1.64 -4.63
CA VAL A 40 13.67 -2.51 -3.69
C VAL A 40 14.66 -3.46 -3.04
N GLU A 41 14.71 -3.38 -1.73
CA GLU A 41 15.49 -4.25 -0.86
C GLU A 41 14.56 -5.13 -0.03
N TYR A 42 15.13 -6.12 0.65
CA TYR A 42 14.38 -7.06 1.46
C TYR A 42 15.07 -7.28 2.80
N THR A 43 14.26 -7.41 3.84
CA THR A 43 14.73 -7.85 5.16
C THR A 43 13.82 -8.91 5.73
N THR A 44 14.38 -9.87 6.44
CA THR A 44 13.61 -10.93 7.12
C THR A 44 13.36 -10.50 8.56
N ILE A 45 12.10 -10.42 8.95
CA ILE A 45 11.69 -9.98 10.30
C ILE A 45 11.20 -11.12 11.20
N ASP A 46 10.96 -12.29 10.61
CA ASP A 46 10.62 -13.52 11.31
C ASP A 46 11.01 -14.71 10.41
N LYS A 47 10.94 -15.96 10.92
CA LYS A 47 11.44 -17.18 10.24
C LYS A 47 11.12 -17.23 8.76
N ASP A 48 9.90 -16.85 8.36
CA ASP A 48 9.43 -16.94 6.97
C ASP A 48 8.81 -15.61 6.46
N MET A 49 8.93 -14.52 7.24
CA MET A 49 8.36 -13.23 6.88
C MET A 49 9.42 -12.27 6.38
N LYS A 50 9.42 -12.05 5.07
CA LYS A 50 10.32 -11.14 4.37
C LYS A 50 9.57 -9.89 3.95
N LEU A 51 10.03 -8.72 4.37
CA LEU A 51 9.48 -7.44 3.95
C LEU A 51 10.30 -6.83 2.82
N ALA A 52 9.60 -6.35 1.80
CA ALA A 52 10.16 -5.48 0.79
C ALA A 52 10.12 -4.04 1.30
N TYR A 53 11.18 -3.29 1.05
CA TYR A 53 11.26 -1.89 1.38
C TYR A 53 12.11 -1.12 0.36
N THR A 54 11.94 0.19 0.35
CA THR A 54 12.78 1.14 -0.39
C THR A 54 13.38 2.09 0.61
N GLU A 55 14.70 2.34 0.51
CA GLU A 55 15.44 3.20 1.40
C GLU A 55 16.17 4.28 0.60
N MET A 56 15.98 5.54 0.95
CA MET A 56 16.50 6.69 0.22
C MET A 56 16.89 7.82 1.17
N GLY A 57 17.96 8.55 0.83
CA GLY A 57 18.45 9.67 1.63
C GLY A 57 19.28 9.22 2.84
N LYS A 58 19.96 10.19 3.48
CA LYS A 58 20.87 9.96 4.62
C LYS A 58 20.71 11.03 5.72
N GLY A 59 19.50 11.62 5.83
CA GLY A 59 19.23 12.58 6.91
C GLY A 59 19.25 11.92 8.29
N SER A 60 19.45 12.71 9.32
CA SER A 60 19.51 12.22 10.71
C SER A 60 18.15 11.82 11.29
N GLU A 61 17.06 12.20 10.65
CA GLU A 61 15.70 11.83 11.05
C GLU A 61 15.12 10.85 10.06
N THR A 62 14.68 9.68 10.57
CA THR A 62 14.09 8.62 9.75
C THR A 62 12.57 8.79 9.63
N LEU A 63 12.08 8.84 8.38
CA LEU A 63 10.66 8.78 8.04
C LEU A 63 10.33 7.38 7.54
N LEU A 64 9.46 6.67 8.26
CA LEU A 64 8.98 5.34 7.87
C LEU A 64 7.55 5.46 7.31
N PHE A 65 7.39 5.20 6.02
CA PHE A 65 6.14 5.34 5.27
C PHE A 65 5.37 4.03 5.25
N ILE A 66 4.10 4.08 5.67
CA ILE A 66 3.20 2.94 5.78
C ILE A 66 1.99 3.19 4.87
N HIS A 67 1.81 2.33 3.87
CA HIS A 67 0.76 2.48 2.86
C HIS A 67 -0.63 2.06 3.37
N GLY A 68 -1.69 2.44 2.63
CA GLY A 68 -3.06 2.05 2.89
C GLY A 68 -3.41 0.67 2.35
N LEU A 69 -4.66 0.25 2.60
CA LEU A 69 -5.23 -0.99 2.08
C LEU A 69 -5.15 -1.03 0.55
N GLY A 70 -4.77 -2.19 -0.01
CA GLY A 70 -4.65 -2.38 -1.47
C GLY A 70 -3.54 -1.57 -2.14
N SER A 71 -2.66 -0.94 -1.37
CA SER A 71 -1.55 -0.12 -1.85
C SER A 71 -0.19 -0.80 -1.60
N TYR A 72 0.91 -0.14 -1.97
CA TYR A 72 2.28 -0.64 -1.86
C TYR A 72 3.30 0.51 -2.03
N ILE A 73 4.60 0.25 -1.89
CA ILE A 73 5.70 1.24 -1.90
C ILE A 73 5.57 2.34 -2.95
N PRO A 74 5.28 2.10 -4.24
CA PRO A 74 5.17 3.14 -5.26
C PRO A 74 4.19 4.27 -4.98
N SER A 75 3.20 4.07 -4.10
CA SER A 75 2.31 5.16 -3.69
C SER A 75 3.06 6.32 -3.01
N TRP A 76 4.25 6.05 -2.48
CA TRP A 76 5.12 7.00 -1.80
C TRP A 76 6.24 7.59 -2.68
N LYS A 77 6.35 7.16 -3.95
CA LYS A 77 7.47 7.52 -4.84
C LYS A 77 7.78 9.02 -4.83
N LYS A 78 6.79 9.87 -5.07
CA LYS A 78 6.96 11.33 -5.11
C LYS A 78 7.40 11.92 -3.76
N ASN A 79 6.91 11.35 -2.66
CA ASN A 79 7.30 11.77 -1.31
C ASN A 79 8.75 11.39 -1.02
N LEU A 80 9.14 10.15 -1.34
CA LEU A 80 10.51 9.66 -1.19
C LEU A 80 11.50 10.51 -1.99
N GLU A 81 11.23 10.74 -3.27
CA GLU A 81 12.06 11.55 -4.18
C GLU A 81 12.25 12.99 -3.67
N SER A 82 11.21 13.58 -3.09
CA SER A 82 11.28 14.94 -2.54
C SER A 82 11.99 15.00 -1.20
N LEU A 83 11.64 14.11 -0.27
CA LEU A 83 12.04 14.18 1.13
C LEU A 83 13.42 13.59 1.38
N GLN A 84 13.94 12.69 0.53
CA GLN A 84 15.28 12.09 0.66
C GLN A 84 16.41 13.13 0.70
N LYS A 85 16.18 14.32 0.18
CA LYS A 85 17.16 15.41 0.22
C LYS A 85 17.48 15.88 1.65
N LYS A 86 16.56 15.67 2.58
CA LYS A 86 16.65 16.14 3.95
C LYS A 86 16.57 15.03 5.00
N TYR A 87 15.83 13.97 4.70
CA TYR A 87 15.51 12.91 5.63
C TYR A 87 16.07 11.56 5.16
N HIS A 88 16.21 10.64 6.09
CA HIS A 88 16.34 9.23 5.80
C HIS A 88 14.94 8.66 5.61
N CYS A 89 14.57 8.29 4.37
CA CYS A 89 13.22 7.89 4.00
C CYS A 89 13.18 6.39 3.74
N ILE A 90 12.29 5.68 4.41
CA ILE A 90 12.03 4.25 4.21
C ILE A 90 10.55 4.06 3.94
N ALA A 91 10.19 3.35 2.87
CA ALA A 91 8.83 2.90 2.61
C ALA A 91 8.80 1.37 2.57
N ILE A 92 7.81 0.76 3.21
CA ILE A 92 7.67 -0.69 3.27
C ILE A 92 6.42 -1.17 2.54
N ASP A 93 6.50 -2.37 1.98
CA ASP A 93 5.31 -3.17 1.67
C ASP A 93 4.95 -3.97 2.92
N LEU A 94 3.73 -3.81 3.41
CA LEU A 94 3.23 -4.60 4.54
C LEU A 94 3.12 -6.10 4.19
N PRO A 95 3.16 -7.03 5.18
CA PRO A 95 2.89 -8.44 4.94
C PRO A 95 1.56 -8.64 4.21
N GLY A 96 1.55 -9.47 3.18
CA GLY A 96 0.40 -9.68 2.30
C GLY A 96 0.30 -8.70 1.13
N TYR A 97 1.06 -7.60 1.12
CA TYR A 97 1.02 -6.55 0.09
C TYR A 97 2.29 -6.49 -0.75
N GLY A 98 2.19 -5.85 -1.90
CA GLY A 98 3.31 -5.55 -2.78
C GLY A 98 4.25 -6.73 -3.01
N LYS A 99 5.54 -6.50 -2.82
CA LYS A 99 6.60 -7.50 -2.96
C LYS A 99 6.98 -8.21 -1.65
N SER A 100 6.34 -7.87 -0.53
CA SER A 100 6.50 -8.57 0.74
C SER A 100 5.90 -9.97 0.71
N SER A 101 6.31 -10.83 1.65
CA SER A 101 5.82 -12.20 1.79
C SER A 101 4.30 -12.26 1.83
N LYS A 102 3.76 -13.24 1.10
CA LYS A 102 2.36 -13.63 1.15
C LYS A 102 2.24 -14.86 2.07
N GLY A 103 1.24 -14.84 2.92
CA GLY A 103 1.02 -15.92 3.88
C GLY A 103 -0.37 -15.83 4.48
N ASN A 104 -0.77 -16.88 5.17
CA ASN A 104 -2.02 -16.89 5.93
C ASN A 104 -1.77 -16.24 7.31
N TYR A 105 -1.73 -14.91 7.33
CA TYR A 105 -1.51 -14.15 8.54
C TYR A 105 -2.83 -13.85 9.25
N SER A 106 -2.85 -13.97 10.58
CA SER A 106 -3.96 -13.44 11.40
C SER A 106 -3.83 -11.92 11.49
N VAL A 107 -4.33 -11.24 10.46
CA VAL A 107 -4.16 -9.80 10.26
C VAL A 107 -4.96 -9.01 11.30
N SER A 108 -4.26 -8.19 12.09
CA SER A 108 -4.82 -7.25 13.06
C SER A 108 -3.94 -6.00 13.15
N MET A 109 -4.43 -4.95 13.80
CA MET A 109 -3.62 -3.76 14.04
C MET A 109 -2.41 -4.08 14.95
N ASP A 110 -2.58 -5.01 15.89
CA ASP A 110 -1.48 -5.50 16.74
C ASP A 110 -0.42 -6.26 15.95
N PHE A 111 -0.84 -7.10 15.00
CA PHE A 111 0.07 -7.80 14.08
C PHE A 111 0.91 -6.81 13.25
N PHE A 112 0.27 -5.80 12.69
CA PHE A 112 1.00 -4.78 11.92
C PHE A 112 1.91 -3.92 12.81
N ALA A 113 1.46 -3.51 13.99
CA ALA A 113 2.30 -2.76 14.94
C ALA A 113 3.56 -3.55 15.33
N GLU A 114 3.42 -4.85 15.59
CA GLU A 114 4.55 -5.75 15.86
C GLU A 114 5.46 -5.92 14.62
N THR A 115 4.89 -5.97 13.44
CA THR A 115 5.64 -5.97 12.17
C THR A 115 6.52 -4.73 12.05
N ILE A 116 5.99 -3.53 12.37
CA ILE A 116 6.76 -2.28 12.36
C ILE A 116 7.88 -2.32 13.39
N LEU A 117 7.61 -2.79 14.61
CA LEU A 117 8.64 -2.94 15.65
C LEU A 117 9.78 -3.85 15.15
N LYS A 118 9.47 -5.06 14.71
CA LYS A 118 10.46 -6.04 14.22
C LYS A 118 11.26 -5.51 13.04
N PHE A 119 10.61 -4.78 12.13
CA PHE A 119 11.30 -4.12 11.02
C PHE A 119 12.31 -3.09 11.52
N CYS A 120 11.91 -2.22 12.45
CA CYS A 120 12.81 -1.22 13.02
C CYS A 120 13.98 -1.85 13.79
N GLU A 121 13.73 -2.90 14.56
CA GLU A 121 14.78 -3.65 15.26
C GLU A 121 15.78 -4.26 14.28
N GLN A 122 15.29 -4.92 13.22
CA GLN A 122 16.14 -5.53 12.20
C GLN A 122 16.98 -4.51 11.41
N LYS A 123 16.45 -3.28 11.26
CA LYS A 123 17.12 -2.18 10.58
C LYS A 123 17.92 -1.27 11.55
N HIS A 124 17.98 -1.62 12.83
CA HIS A 124 18.65 -0.84 13.88
C HIS A 124 18.18 0.62 13.94
N LEU A 125 16.86 0.83 13.84
CA LEU A 125 16.22 2.15 13.91
C LEU A 125 15.72 2.42 15.32
N ASP A 126 16.31 3.40 16.01
CA ASP A 126 15.97 3.70 17.42
C ASP A 126 14.64 4.46 17.56
N LYS A 127 14.50 5.57 16.83
CA LYS A 127 13.31 6.43 16.88
C LYS A 127 12.94 6.91 15.49
N VAL A 128 11.72 6.62 15.08
CA VAL A 128 11.23 6.95 13.75
C VAL A 128 10.04 7.90 13.77
N VAL A 129 9.89 8.67 12.71
CA VAL A 129 8.63 9.36 12.39
C VAL A 129 7.81 8.42 11.51
N LEU A 130 6.68 7.95 11.99
CA LEU A 130 5.77 7.13 11.20
C LEU A 130 4.88 8.02 10.33
N VAL A 131 4.89 7.78 9.02
CA VAL A 131 4.04 8.48 8.04
C VAL A 131 3.06 7.48 7.47
N GLY A 132 1.79 7.57 7.87
CA GLY A 132 0.77 6.58 7.51
C GLY A 132 -0.38 7.18 6.72
N HIS A 133 -0.77 6.51 5.63
CA HIS A 133 -1.95 6.84 4.84
C HIS A 133 -3.07 5.82 5.08
N SER A 134 -4.30 6.28 5.34
CA SER A 134 -5.49 5.43 5.51
C SER A 134 -5.25 4.33 6.56
N MET A 135 -5.33 3.04 6.22
CA MET A 135 -4.98 1.91 7.10
C MET A 135 -3.56 2.05 7.68
N GLY A 136 -2.58 2.55 6.89
CA GLY A 136 -1.23 2.81 7.39
C GLY A 136 -1.17 3.86 8.49
N GLY A 137 -2.11 4.83 8.48
CA GLY A 137 -2.29 5.79 9.57
C GLY A 137 -2.82 5.13 10.84
N GLN A 138 -3.77 4.20 10.72
CA GLN A 138 -4.26 3.41 11.85
C GLN A 138 -3.15 2.52 12.44
N ILE A 139 -2.31 1.91 11.58
CA ILE A 139 -1.15 1.14 12.01
C ILE A 139 -0.14 2.03 12.74
N ALA A 140 0.13 3.24 12.23
CA ALA A 140 1.04 4.18 12.89
C ALA A 140 0.55 4.57 14.28
N MET A 141 -0.75 4.81 14.46
CA MET A 141 -1.35 5.07 15.77
C MET A 141 -1.23 3.85 16.71
N ALA A 142 -1.58 2.66 16.23
CA ALA A 142 -1.46 1.42 17.02
C ALA A 142 -0.02 1.18 17.46
N THR A 143 0.96 1.41 16.55
CA THR A 143 2.39 1.29 16.86
C THR A 143 2.82 2.31 17.91
N ALA A 144 2.41 3.57 17.79
CA ALA A 144 2.76 4.61 18.75
C ALA A 144 2.18 4.36 20.15
N LEU A 145 0.98 3.79 20.22
CA LEU A 145 0.34 3.42 21.48
C LEU A 145 1.03 2.21 22.15
N LYS A 146 1.41 1.21 21.34
CA LYS A 146 1.97 -0.04 21.85
C LYS A 146 3.47 0.05 22.13
N TYR A 147 4.19 0.84 21.31
CA TYR A 147 5.66 0.98 21.35
C TYR A 147 6.08 2.46 21.35
N PRO A 148 5.69 3.26 22.35
CA PRO A 148 5.93 4.72 22.37
C PRO A 148 7.42 5.08 22.33
N GLN A 149 8.31 4.20 22.81
CA GLN A 149 9.75 4.39 22.78
C GLN A 149 10.34 4.40 21.37
N LEU A 150 9.70 3.68 20.43
CA LEU A 150 10.11 3.56 19.04
C LEU A 150 9.69 4.80 18.22
N VAL A 151 8.59 5.45 18.59
CA VAL A 151 7.94 6.47 17.76
C VAL A 151 8.28 7.87 18.25
N LYS A 152 8.97 8.65 17.41
CA LYS A 152 9.26 10.04 17.66
C LYS A 152 8.06 10.95 17.40
N LYS A 153 7.37 10.73 16.28
CA LYS A 153 6.19 11.45 15.83
C LYS A 153 5.35 10.56 14.91
N ILE A 154 4.09 10.92 14.72
CA ILE A 154 3.24 10.36 13.68
C ILE A 154 2.77 11.47 12.74
N VAL A 155 2.75 11.18 11.45
CA VAL A 155 2.14 12.00 10.39
C VAL A 155 1.01 11.19 9.79
N LEU A 156 -0.20 11.66 9.91
CA LEU A 156 -1.41 10.97 9.50
C LEU A 156 -2.01 11.63 8.26
N ILE A 157 -2.17 10.86 7.19
CA ILE A 157 -2.73 11.30 5.92
C ILE A 157 -4.03 10.53 5.70
N ALA A 158 -5.18 11.21 5.84
CA ALA A 158 -6.51 10.61 5.77
C ALA A 158 -6.59 9.25 6.51
N PRO A 159 -6.21 9.17 7.80
CA PRO A 159 -6.06 7.92 8.52
C PRO A 159 -7.41 7.25 8.73
N ALA A 160 -7.46 5.93 8.63
CA ALA A 160 -8.56 5.11 9.11
C ALA A 160 -8.53 4.97 10.64
N GLY A 161 -9.65 4.56 11.24
CA GLY A 161 -9.73 4.24 12.67
C GLY A 161 -10.36 5.32 13.54
N PHE A 162 -10.80 6.44 12.94
CA PHE A 162 -11.60 7.46 13.60
C PHE A 162 -13.10 7.31 13.32
N GLU A 163 -13.46 6.53 12.32
CA GLU A 163 -14.83 6.31 11.91
C GLU A 163 -15.53 5.32 12.83
N THR A 164 -16.78 5.61 13.17
CA THR A 164 -17.68 4.66 13.81
C THR A 164 -18.66 4.11 12.78
N PHE A 165 -18.53 2.82 12.48
CA PHE A 165 -19.42 2.14 11.54
C PHE A 165 -20.58 1.47 12.27
N ASN A 166 -21.80 1.65 11.75
CA ASN A 166 -22.96 0.89 12.17
C ASN A 166 -22.88 -0.59 11.71
N LYS A 167 -23.82 -1.42 12.15
CA LYS A 167 -23.80 -2.86 11.82
C LYS A 167 -23.89 -3.15 10.31
N GLY A 168 -24.69 -2.37 9.58
CA GLY A 168 -24.87 -2.53 8.12
C GLY A 168 -23.62 -2.15 7.35
N GLU A 169 -22.99 -1.03 7.71
CA GLU A 169 -21.73 -0.60 7.11
C GLU A 169 -20.59 -1.59 7.35
N LYS A 170 -20.49 -2.15 8.56
CA LYS A 170 -19.52 -3.20 8.88
C LYS A 170 -19.77 -4.47 8.06
N GLN A 171 -21.03 -4.82 7.81
CA GLN A 171 -21.36 -5.97 6.96
C GLN A 171 -20.97 -5.68 5.51
N TRP A 172 -21.35 -4.52 4.98
CA TRP A 172 -20.98 -4.12 3.63
C TRP A 172 -19.45 -4.17 3.40
N PHE A 173 -18.65 -3.66 4.36
CA PHE A 173 -17.19 -3.74 4.26
C PHE A 173 -16.71 -5.19 4.24
N ARG A 174 -17.24 -6.08 5.07
CA ARG A 174 -16.86 -7.50 5.05
C ARG A 174 -17.16 -8.13 3.69
N ASP A 175 -18.35 -7.89 3.16
CA ASP A 175 -18.78 -8.47 1.88
C ASP A 175 -17.95 -7.93 0.71
N ALA A 176 -17.65 -6.63 0.70
CA ALA A 176 -16.83 -6.00 -0.33
C ALA A 176 -15.35 -6.43 -0.30
N MET A 177 -14.86 -6.89 0.85
CA MET A 177 -13.45 -7.28 1.04
C MET A 177 -13.22 -8.80 1.00
N SER A 178 -14.30 -9.59 0.86
CA SER A 178 -14.25 -11.06 0.82
C SER A 178 -14.07 -11.64 -0.58
N VAL A 179 -13.69 -10.83 -1.59
CA VAL A 179 -13.48 -11.26 -2.98
C VAL A 179 -12.07 -11.75 -3.21
#